data_eab1ebb704e8346023d6d4422ff4466b
#
_entry.id   eab1ebb704e8346023d6d4422ff4466b
#
_cell.length_a   1.000
_cell.length_b   1.000
_cell.length_c   1.000
_cell.angle_alpha   90.00
_cell.angle_beta   90.00
_cell.angle_gamma   90.00
#
_symmetry.space_group_name_H-M   'P 1'
#
loop_
_entity.id
_entity.type
_entity.pdbx_description
1 polymer ?
#
loop_
_entity_poly.entity_id
_entity_poly.type
_entity_poly.pdbx_seq_one_letter_code
_entity_poly.pdbx_strand_id
1 'polypeptide(L)'
;MTSRAFSQRDKTWKRLALATFGLMLWQASPVAAADEPDLIFRRSTVFKWVSPNDKLATYGVDDPEIEGVACHFTVPEKGGFKGWLGLAEEVSDISLACRQIGPIRFKDKMTQGDDMFRKRRSLFFKKMQIVRGCDAKRNVLVYMVYSDKLIEGSPKNSTSSVPIMPWGAADTDVQKCGEFIQ
;
A
#
# COMPACT_ATOMS: atom_id res chain seq x y z
N MET A 1 -14.46 70.76 -65.26
CA MET A 1 -15.61 70.05 -65.80
C MET A 1 -15.78 68.72 -65.07
N THR A 2 -16.74 68.70 -64.20
CA THR A 2 -17.68 67.58 -63.96
C THR A 2 -17.10 66.18 -63.96
N SER A 3 -17.31 65.32 -63.04
CA SER A 3 -18.50 65.02 -62.28
C SER A 3 -18.31 63.70 -61.50
N ARG A 4 -18.94 63.63 -60.40
CA ARG A 4 -19.66 62.51 -59.77
C ARG A 4 -18.86 61.50 -58.93
N ALA A 5 -19.14 61.61 -57.65
CA ALA A 5 -19.10 60.61 -56.61
C ALA A 5 -19.92 59.34 -56.98
N PHE A 6 -19.42 58.23 -56.60
CA PHE A 6 -20.25 57.03 -56.41
C PHE A 6 -19.93 56.33 -55.13
N SER A 7 -20.91 56.36 -54.30
CA SER A 7 -21.01 55.68 -53.01
C SER A 7 -20.74 54.19 -53.13
N GLN A 8 -19.85 53.65 -52.29
CA GLN A 8 -19.79 52.19 -52.08
C GLN A 8 -20.18 51.87 -50.67
N ARG A 9 -21.19 51.09 -50.61
CA ARG A 9 -21.84 50.56 -49.44
C ARG A 9 -20.89 49.67 -48.62
N ASP A 10 -20.86 49.92 -47.32
CA ASP A 10 -20.29 49.08 -46.30
C ASP A 10 -20.90 47.68 -46.37
N LYS A 11 -20.08 46.68 -46.60
CA LYS A 11 -20.34 45.28 -46.26
C LYS A 11 -19.62 44.93 -45.02
N THR A 12 -20.29 45.07 -43.88
CA THR A 12 -19.87 44.55 -42.60
C THR A 12 -19.79 43.04 -42.69
N TRP A 13 -18.59 42.52 -42.80
CA TRP A 13 -18.31 41.12 -42.70
C TRP A 13 -18.27 40.72 -41.19
N LYS A 14 -19.36 40.16 -40.76
CA LYS A 14 -19.44 39.52 -39.44
C LYS A 14 -18.43 38.36 -39.41
N ARG A 15 -17.32 38.58 -38.78
CA ARG A 15 -16.38 37.52 -38.44
C ARG A 15 -17.00 36.69 -37.30
N LEU A 16 -17.50 35.50 -37.66
CA LEU A 16 -17.82 34.45 -36.68
C LEU A 16 -16.49 34.03 -36.01
N ALA A 17 -16.31 34.44 -34.79
CA ALA A 17 -15.32 33.86 -33.93
C ALA A 17 -15.81 32.47 -33.48
N LEU A 18 -15.30 31.42 -34.09
CA LEU A 18 -15.42 30.06 -33.56
C LEU A 18 -14.56 29.98 -32.32
N ALA A 19 -15.18 30.06 -31.15
CA ALA A 19 -14.59 29.73 -29.90
C ALA A 19 -14.37 28.21 -29.86
N THR A 20 -13.17 27.76 -30.18
CA THR A 20 -12.75 26.38 -29.91
C THR A 20 -12.59 26.22 -28.40
N PHE A 21 -13.61 25.72 -27.77
CA PHE A 21 -13.59 25.28 -26.36
C PHE A 21 -12.73 24.01 -26.31
N GLY A 22 -11.42 24.23 -26.04
CA GLY A 22 -10.49 23.14 -25.82
C GLY A 22 -10.89 22.38 -24.56
N LEU A 23 -11.47 21.18 -24.75
CA LEU A 23 -11.62 20.21 -23.68
C LEU A 23 -10.21 19.81 -23.23
N MET A 24 -9.71 20.44 -22.18
CA MET A 24 -8.59 19.91 -21.41
C MET A 24 -9.08 18.63 -20.74
N LEU A 25 -8.84 17.51 -21.39
CA LEU A 25 -8.88 16.20 -20.75
C LEU A 25 -7.81 16.20 -19.63
N TRP A 26 -8.26 16.50 -18.43
CA TRP A 26 -7.48 16.27 -17.22
C TRP A 26 -7.29 14.76 -17.13
N GLN A 27 -6.13 14.29 -17.56
CA GLN A 27 -5.69 12.92 -17.32
C GLN A 27 -5.46 12.84 -15.82
N ALA A 28 -6.49 12.44 -15.08
CA ALA A 28 -6.32 11.96 -13.73
C ALA A 28 -5.46 10.70 -13.83
N SER A 29 -4.17 10.85 -13.58
CA SER A 29 -3.29 9.71 -13.36
C SER A 29 -3.96 8.88 -12.26
N PRO A 30 -4.16 7.57 -12.44
CA PRO A 30 -4.61 6.73 -11.34
C PRO A 30 -3.57 6.88 -10.23
N VAL A 31 -3.95 7.53 -9.15
CA VAL A 31 -3.21 7.42 -7.90
C VAL A 31 -3.26 5.94 -7.59
N ALA A 32 -2.15 5.26 -7.81
CA ALA A 32 -2.00 3.88 -7.42
C ALA A 32 -2.39 3.82 -5.94
N ALA A 33 -3.42 3.05 -5.65
CA ALA A 33 -3.83 2.72 -4.29
C ALA A 33 -2.76 1.77 -3.71
N ALA A 34 -1.55 2.31 -3.48
CA ALA A 34 -0.38 1.58 -3.00
C ALA A 34 -0.46 1.23 -1.51
N ASP A 35 -1.62 1.37 -0.90
CA ASP A 35 -1.78 1.36 0.56
C ASP A 35 -2.61 0.21 1.11
N GLU A 36 -3.27 -0.56 0.24
CA GLU A 36 -3.97 -1.76 0.67
C GLU A 36 -3.16 -3.01 0.33
N PRO A 37 -3.09 -3.98 1.24
CA PRO A 37 -2.38 -5.21 0.97
C PRO A 37 -3.05 -5.99 -0.16
N ASP A 38 -2.24 -6.57 -1.03
CA ASP A 38 -2.71 -7.38 -2.14
C ASP A 38 -3.24 -8.72 -1.65
N LEU A 39 -4.50 -9.00 -1.95
CA LEU A 39 -5.06 -10.31 -1.65
C LEU A 39 -4.47 -11.37 -2.57
N ILE A 40 -3.75 -12.35 -2.01
CA ILE A 40 -3.15 -13.45 -2.76
C ILE A 40 -4.17 -14.58 -2.93
N PHE A 41 -4.74 -15.07 -1.84
CA PHE A 41 -5.79 -16.09 -1.87
C PHE A 41 -6.61 -16.13 -0.60
N ARG A 42 -7.77 -16.79 -0.67
CA ARG A 42 -8.60 -17.14 0.46
C ARG A 42 -8.87 -18.63 0.49
N ARG A 43 -8.91 -19.21 1.69
CA ARG A 43 -9.26 -20.61 1.92
C ARG A 43 -10.34 -20.72 2.97
N SER A 44 -11.47 -21.36 2.62
CA SER A 44 -12.51 -21.70 3.61
C SER A 44 -11.99 -22.75 4.58
N THR A 45 -12.22 -22.53 5.87
CA THR A 45 -11.76 -23.41 6.96
C THR A 45 -12.88 -24.25 7.54
N VAL A 46 -14.12 -23.74 7.50
CA VAL A 46 -15.31 -24.41 8.06
C VAL A 46 -16.44 -24.31 7.06
N PHE A 47 -17.16 -25.43 6.85
CA PHE A 47 -18.39 -25.46 6.08
C PHE A 47 -19.59 -25.17 7.00
N LYS A 48 -20.36 -24.13 6.70
CA LYS A 48 -21.58 -23.76 7.41
C LYS A 48 -22.76 -23.80 6.44
N TRP A 49 -23.83 -24.53 6.80
CA TRP A 49 -25.00 -24.70 5.92
C TRP A 49 -25.86 -23.45 5.75
N VAL A 50 -25.83 -22.51 6.71
CA VAL A 50 -26.78 -21.39 6.79
C VAL A 50 -26.10 -20.02 6.80
N SER A 51 -24.79 -19.97 6.87
CA SER A 51 -24.03 -18.70 6.86
C SER A 51 -22.74 -18.84 6.05
N PRO A 52 -22.20 -17.71 5.52
CA PRO A 52 -20.91 -17.73 4.87
C PRO A 52 -19.81 -18.34 5.76
N ASN A 53 -18.97 -19.16 5.14
CA ASN A 53 -17.90 -19.87 5.83
C ASN A 53 -16.82 -18.93 6.37
N ASP A 54 -16.22 -19.29 7.51
CA ASP A 54 -14.99 -18.67 7.96
C ASP A 54 -13.86 -19.03 7.01
N LYS A 55 -12.94 -18.08 6.78
CA LYS A 55 -11.87 -18.19 5.80
C LYS A 55 -10.56 -17.75 6.44
N LEU A 56 -9.47 -18.24 5.89
CA LEU A 56 -8.14 -17.64 6.04
C LEU A 56 -7.85 -16.87 4.74
N ALA A 57 -7.44 -15.62 4.88
CA ALA A 57 -7.02 -14.79 3.78
C ALA A 57 -5.53 -14.44 3.92
N THR A 58 -4.78 -14.69 2.85
CA THR A 58 -3.36 -14.36 2.77
C THR A 58 -3.18 -13.15 1.89
N TYR A 59 -2.45 -12.18 2.41
CA TYR A 59 -2.15 -10.91 1.77
C TYR A 59 -0.64 -10.74 1.59
N GLY A 60 -0.26 -10.04 0.55
CA GLY A 60 1.09 -9.57 0.28
C GLY A 60 1.20 -8.06 0.43
N VAL A 61 2.35 -7.58 0.89
CA VAL A 61 2.64 -6.16 1.01
C VAL A 61 4.15 -5.93 0.94
N ASP A 62 4.56 -4.88 0.24
CA ASP A 62 5.94 -4.44 0.19
C ASP A 62 6.24 -3.42 1.29
N ASP A 63 7.49 -3.39 1.78
CA ASP A 63 7.90 -2.33 2.69
C ASP A 63 7.97 -1.00 1.92
N PRO A 64 7.20 0.02 2.31
CA PRO A 64 7.17 1.29 1.58
C PRO A 64 8.46 2.11 1.69
N GLU A 65 9.27 1.87 2.71
CA GLU A 65 10.49 2.64 3.00
C GLU A 65 11.78 1.83 2.80
N ILE A 66 11.66 0.49 2.64
CA ILE A 66 12.79 -0.40 2.38
C ILE A 66 12.51 -1.21 1.13
N GLU A 67 13.15 -0.86 0.03
CA GLU A 67 13.02 -1.61 -1.21
C GLU A 67 13.62 -3.00 -1.09
N GLY A 68 13.10 -3.95 -1.86
CA GLY A 68 13.59 -5.32 -1.89
C GLY A 68 13.08 -6.22 -0.77
N VAL A 69 12.07 -5.80 -0.01
CA VAL A 69 11.39 -6.61 1.01
C VAL A 69 9.90 -6.72 0.70
N ALA A 70 9.40 -7.95 0.69
CA ALA A 70 7.97 -8.25 0.70
C ALA A 70 7.59 -9.08 1.91
N CYS A 71 6.43 -8.79 2.48
CA CYS A 71 5.84 -9.53 3.58
C CYS A 71 4.53 -10.18 3.16
N HIS A 72 4.30 -11.40 3.58
CA HIS A 72 3.03 -12.10 3.49
C HIS A 72 2.49 -12.35 4.87
N PHE A 73 1.20 -12.09 5.06
CA PHE A 73 0.55 -12.36 6.33
C PHE A 73 -0.82 -12.99 6.10
N THR A 74 -1.23 -13.84 7.03
CA THR A 74 -2.52 -14.54 6.96
C THR A 74 -3.35 -14.17 8.16
N VAL A 75 -4.59 -13.79 7.91
CA VAL A 75 -5.57 -13.41 8.92
C VAL A 75 -6.86 -14.20 8.74
N PRO A 76 -7.58 -14.52 9.83
CA PRO A 76 -8.90 -15.11 9.76
C PRO A 76 -9.93 -14.05 9.36
N GLU A 77 -10.76 -14.39 8.38
CA GLU A 77 -11.96 -13.62 8.01
C GLU A 77 -13.20 -14.41 8.45
N LYS A 78 -13.99 -13.86 9.37
CA LYS A 78 -15.26 -14.46 9.76
C LYS A 78 -16.30 -14.24 8.67
N GLY A 79 -17.02 -15.31 8.31
CA GLY A 79 -18.17 -15.25 7.42
C GLY A 79 -19.41 -14.69 8.11
N GLY A 80 -20.39 -14.22 7.32
CA GLY A 80 -21.69 -13.75 7.79
C GLY A 80 -21.82 -12.23 7.89
N PHE A 81 -23.04 -11.78 8.23
CA PHE A 81 -23.41 -10.36 8.26
C PHE A 81 -22.54 -9.54 9.24
N LYS A 82 -22.14 -10.13 10.37
CA LYS A 82 -21.26 -9.50 11.36
C LYS A 82 -19.82 -9.31 10.84
N GLY A 83 -19.34 -10.25 10.00
CA GLY A 83 -18.04 -10.11 9.33
C GLY A 83 -18.03 -8.99 8.30
N TRP A 84 -19.14 -8.82 7.56
CA TRP A 84 -19.28 -7.74 6.58
C TRP A 84 -19.29 -6.35 7.25
N LEU A 85 -19.87 -6.21 8.44
CA LEU A 85 -19.86 -4.94 9.20
C LEU A 85 -18.54 -4.68 9.96
N GLY A 86 -17.54 -5.57 9.87
CA GLY A 86 -16.27 -5.43 10.61
C GLY A 86 -16.41 -5.55 12.14
N LEU A 87 -17.58 -6.00 12.64
CA LEU A 87 -17.91 -6.07 14.06
C LEU A 87 -17.52 -7.42 14.70
N ALA A 88 -17.11 -8.40 13.89
CA ALA A 88 -16.89 -9.78 14.36
C ALA A 88 -15.41 -10.19 14.41
N GLU A 89 -14.49 -9.26 14.54
CA GLU A 89 -13.08 -9.58 14.65
C GLU A 89 -12.67 -9.82 16.11
N GLU A 90 -12.74 -11.06 16.53
CA GLU A 90 -11.74 -11.59 17.45
C GLU A 90 -10.51 -11.89 16.58
N VAL A 91 -9.47 -11.05 16.63
CA VAL A 91 -8.24 -11.31 15.91
C VAL A 91 -7.55 -12.49 16.61
N SER A 92 -7.81 -13.66 16.08
CA SER A 92 -7.06 -14.86 16.39
C SER A 92 -5.74 -14.83 15.59
N ASP A 93 -4.88 -15.73 15.88
CA ASP A 93 -3.51 -15.89 15.38
C ASP A 93 -3.23 -15.27 13.98
N ILE A 94 -2.28 -14.36 13.95
CA ILE A 94 -1.75 -13.73 12.74
C ILE A 94 -0.41 -14.40 12.43
N SER A 95 -0.22 -14.85 11.19
CA SER A 95 1.09 -15.30 10.74
C SER A 95 1.76 -14.22 9.89
N LEU A 96 3.08 -14.09 9.99
CA LEU A 96 3.89 -13.16 9.21
C LEU A 96 5.11 -13.88 8.63
N ALA A 97 5.38 -13.63 7.34
CA ALA A 97 6.57 -14.09 6.67
C ALA A 97 7.09 -12.99 5.73
N CYS A 98 8.21 -12.38 6.08
CA CYS A 98 8.89 -11.40 5.23
C CYS A 98 10.11 -12.03 4.57
N ARG A 99 10.42 -11.60 3.34
CA ARG A 99 11.55 -12.12 2.56
C ARG A 99 12.21 -10.99 1.78
N GLN A 100 13.50 -11.13 1.57
CA GLN A 100 14.21 -10.35 0.57
C GLN A 100 13.77 -10.83 -0.81
N ILE A 101 13.34 -9.91 -1.66
CA ILE A 101 12.87 -10.16 -3.03
C ILE A 101 13.64 -9.36 -4.09
N GLY A 102 14.61 -8.58 -3.67
CA GLY A 102 15.45 -7.72 -4.49
C GLY A 102 16.65 -7.19 -3.71
N PRO A 103 17.49 -6.34 -4.29
CA PRO A 103 18.49 -5.59 -3.56
C PRO A 103 17.82 -4.75 -2.46
N ILE A 104 18.33 -4.83 -1.24
CA ILE A 104 17.81 -4.00 -0.14
C ILE A 104 18.32 -2.57 -0.29
N ARG A 105 17.38 -1.60 -0.30
CA ARG A 105 17.70 -0.18 -0.35
C ARG A 105 16.82 0.59 0.64
N PHE A 106 17.45 1.25 1.60
CA PHE A 106 16.77 2.13 2.55
C PHE A 106 16.52 3.49 1.89
N LYS A 107 15.25 3.95 1.91
CA LYS A 107 14.88 5.28 1.38
C LYS A 107 15.15 6.39 2.37
N ASP A 108 15.09 6.08 3.65
CA ASP A 108 15.28 7.04 4.74
C ASP A 108 15.78 6.34 6.01
N LYS A 109 16.07 7.11 7.04
CA LYS A 109 16.37 6.60 8.38
C LYS A 109 15.11 6.09 9.05
N MET A 110 15.25 5.07 9.87
CA MET A 110 14.16 4.46 10.61
C MET A 110 14.42 4.44 12.13
N THR A 111 13.37 4.45 12.90
CA THR A 111 13.40 4.22 14.34
C THR A 111 13.13 2.74 14.64
N GLN A 112 13.78 2.18 15.65
CA GLN A 112 13.49 0.81 16.11
C GLN A 112 12.03 0.67 16.55
N GLY A 113 11.35 -0.32 15.98
CA GLY A 113 9.92 -0.56 16.23
C GLY A 113 8.98 0.40 15.49
N ASP A 114 9.46 1.09 14.48
CA ASP A 114 8.63 1.95 13.64
C ASP A 114 7.50 1.17 12.95
N ASP A 115 6.31 1.76 12.95
CA ASP A 115 5.18 1.23 12.20
C ASP A 115 5.44 1.38 10.69
N MET A 116 5.44 0.26 9.99
CA MET A 116 5.68 0.17 8.55
C MET A 116 4.66 0.99 7.74
N PHE A 117 3.44 1.19 8.27
CA PHE A 117 2.35 1.91 7.59
C PHE A 117 1.91 3.19 8.29
N ARG A 118 2.77 3.80 9.13
CA ARG A 118 2.42 5.03 9.89
C ARG A 118 1.80 6.14 9.04
N LYS A 119 2.27 6.32 7.79
CA LYS A 119 1.79 7.36 6.87
C LYS A 119 0.52 6.96 6.11
N ARG A 120 0.10 5.71 6.20
CA ARG A 120 -0.93 5.09 5.38
C ARG A 120 -2.00 4.51 6.27
N ARG A 121 -3.16 5.17 6.29
CA ARG A 121 -4.30 4.75 7.12
C ARG A 121 -5.28 3.90 6.32
N SER A 122 -4.84 2.76 5.82
CA SER A 122 -5.78 1.73 5.35
C SER A 122 -6.66 1.28 6.52
N LEU A 123 -7.95 1.05 6.26
CA LEU A 123 -8.87 0.49 7.24
C LEU A 123 -8.40 -0.88 7.75
N PHE A 124 -7.65 -1.59 6.93
CA PHE A 124 -7.07 -2.89 7.24
C PHE A 124 -6.06 -2.80 8.39
N PHE A 125 -5.14 -1.82 8.35
CA PHE A 125 -4.11 -1.63 9.37
C PHE A 125 -4.55 -0.87 10.63
N LYS A 126 -5.84 -0.54 10.76
CA LYS A 126 -6.36 0.03 12.01
C LYS A 126 -6.45 -0.98 13.16
N LYS A 127 -6.44 -2.28 12.84
CA LYS A 127 -6.63 -3.36 13.80
C LYS A 127 -5.41 -4.26 13.96
N MET A 128 -4.47 -4.13 13.05
CA MET A 128 -3.24 -4.91 12.99
C MET A 128 -2.10 -3.97 12.63
N GLN A 129 -1.01 -4.03 13.37
CA GLN A 129 0.18 -3.22 13.10
C GLN A 129 1.34 -4.13 12.70
N ILE A 130 2.10 -3.68 11.71
CA ILE A 130 3.37 -4.30 11.33
C ILE A 130 4.46 -3.28 11.63
N VAL A 131 5.32 -3.61 12.56
CA VAL A 131 6.47 -2.80 12.94
C VAL A 131 7.76 -3.45 12.47
N ARG A 132 8.77 -2.63 12.24
CA ARG A 132 10.08 -3.09 11.81
C ARG A 132 11.17 -2.58 12.69
N GLY A 133 12.27 -3.32 12.72
CA GLY A 133 13.50 -2.95 13.39
C GLY A 133 14.70 -3.57 12.69
N CYS A 134 15.89 -3.25 13.17
CA CYS A 134 17.15 -3.77 12.68
C CYS A 134 17.95 -4.43 13.80
N ASP A 135 18.34 -5.68 13.63
CA ASP A 135 19.45 -6.30 14.37
C ASP A 135 20.76 -5.91 13.69
N ALA A 136 21.33 -4.79 14.13
CA ALA A 136 22.55 -4.25 13.53
C ALA A 136 23.75 -5.19 13.65
N LYS A 137 23.79 -6.02 14.70
CA LYS A 137 24.87 -6.99 14.90
C LYS A 137 24.90 -8.06 13.82
N ARG A 138 23.72 -8.47 13.35
CA ARG A 138 23.57 -9.55 12.36
C ARG A 138 23.24 -9.06 10.95
N ASN A 139 23.03 -7.75 10.80
CA ASN A 139 22.53 -7.11 9.58
C ASN A 139 21.21 -7.74 9.09
N VAL A 140 20.23 -7.79 9.99
CA VAL A 140 18.94 -8.44 9.77
C VAL A 140 17.81 -7.46 10.05
N LEU A 141 16.88 -7.29 9.09
CA LEU A 141 15.62 -6.62 9.35
C LEU A 141 14.69 -7.57 10.11
N VAL A 142 14.04 -7.05 11.13
CA VAL A 142 13.09 -7.79 11.97
C VAL A 142 11.71 -7.12 11.83
N TYR A 143 10.73 -7.89 11.41
CA TYR A 143 9.35 -7.47 11.29
C TYR A 143 8.51 -8.18 12.32
N MET A 144 7.62 -7.47 12.98
CA MET A 144 6.65 -8.03 13.90
C MET A 144 5.26 -7.50 13.59
N VAL A 145 4.31 -8.42 13.45
CA VAL A 145 2.89 -8.09 13.37
C VAL A 145 2.22 -8.35 14.70
N TYR A 146 1.34 -7.45 15.12
CA TYR A 146 0.52 -7.65 16.31
C TYR A 146 -0.86 -7.01 16.16
N SER A 147 -1.81 -7.48 16.97
CA SER A 147 -3.17 -6.96 17.02
C SER A 147 -3.29 -5.84 18.05
N ASP A 148 -3.91 -4.71 17.69
CA ASP A 148 -4.19 -3.62 18.63
C ASP A 148 -5.28 -3.95 19.65
N LYS A 149 -6.08 -4.98 19.41
CA LYS A 149 -7.20 -5.32 20.28
C LYS A 149 -6.76 -6.26 21.39
N LEU A 150 -6.59 -5.73 22.59
CA LEU A 150 -6.45 -6.49 23.83
C LEU A 150 -7.86 -6.82 24.36
N ILE A 151 -8.19 -8.11 24.45
CA ILE A 151 -9.39 -8.55 25.19
C ILE A 151 -8.96 -9.00 26.59
N GLU A 152 -7.96 -9.83 26.70
CA GLU A 152 -7.25 -10.23 27.92
C GLU A 152 -5.86 -10.74 27.57
N GLY A 153 -4.85 -10.44 28.38
CA GLY A 153 -3.47 -10.91 28.20
C GLY A 153 -2.66 -10.14 27.18
N SER A 154 -1.62 -10.77 26.64
CA SER A 154 -0.73 -10.17 25.64
C SER A 154 -1.34 -10.19 24.23
N PRO A 155 -1.07 -9.17 23.39
CA PRO A 155 -1.53 -9.19 22.00
C PRO A 155 -0.94 -10.39 21.25
N LYS A 156 -1.76 -11.00 20.39
CA LYS A 156 -1.29 -12.00 19.45
C LYS A 156 -0.28 -11.37 18.50
N ASN A 157 0.84 -12.01 18.31
CA ASN A 157 1.93 -11.49 17.51
C ASN A 157 2.65 -12.59 16.74
N SER A 158 3.36 -12.19 15.69
CA SER A 158 4.26 -13.04 14.93
C SER A 158 5.46 -12.23 14.46
N THR A 159 6.63 -12.84 14.45
CA THR A 159 7.88 -12.20 14.06
C THR A 159 8.50 -12.88 12.84
N SER A 160 9.03 -12.09 11.93
CA SER A 160 9.78 -12.54 10.77
C SER A 160 11.09 -11.79 10.65
N SER A 161 12.16 -12.49 10.25
CA SER A 161 13.49 -11.94 10.06
C SER A 161 13.94 -12.03 8.61
N VAL A 162 14.51 -10.94 8.08
CA VAL A 162 15.01 -10.84 6.71
C VAL A 162 16.51 -10.49 6.77
N PRO A 163 17.40 -11.48 6.59
CA PRO A 163 18.84 -11.20 6.44
C PRO A 163 19.05 -10.33 5.20
N ILE A 164 19.90 -9.31 5.33
CA ILE A 164 20.30 -8.46 4.21
C ILE A 164 21.49 -9.10 3.53
N MET A 165 21.27 -9.65 2.35
CA MET A 165 22.25 -10.41 1.58
C MET A 165 22.44 -9.78 0.19
N PRO A 166 23.60 -9.98 -0.45
CA PRO A 166 23.77 -9.60 -1.86
C PRO A 166 22.69 -10.25 -2.74
N TRP A 167 22.04 -9.45 -3.58
CA TRP A 167 21.04 -9.93 -4.53
C TRP A 167 21.67 -10.22 -5.88
N GLY A 168 22.26 -11.40 -6.00
CA GLY A 168 23.01 -11.79 -7.20
C GLY A 168 24.41 -11.18 -7.28
N ALA A 169 25.18 -11.55 -8.31
CA ALA A 169 26.56 -11.13 -8.47
C ALA A 169 26.76 -9.63 -8.77
N ALA A 170 25.73 -8.97 -9.26
CA ALA A 170 25.77 -7.53 -9.59
C ALA A 170 25.49 -6.62 -8.37
N ASP A 171 24.95 -7.15 -7.28
CA ASP A 171 24.65 -6.38 -6.07
C ASP A 171 25.89 -6.33 -5.16
N THR A 172 26.78 -5.40 -5.46
CA THR A 172 28.06 -5.21 -4.74
C THR A 172 27.93 -4.23 -3.56
N ASP A 173 26.84 -3.48 -3.48
CA ASP A 173 26.57 -2.47 -2.46
C ASP A 173 25.52 -2.98 -1.46
N VAL A 174 25.91 -3.88 -0.58
CA VAL A 174 25.05 -4.43 0.46
C VAL A 174 24.97 -3.46 1.63
N GLN A 175 23.83 -2.81 1.80
CA GLN A 175 23.62 -1.85 2.87
C GLN A 175 23.58 -2.53 4.24
N LYS A 176 24.02 -1.80 5.28
CA LYS A 176 23.94 -2.27 6.66
C LYS A 176 22.81 -1.53 7.39
N CYS A 177 21.80 -2.26 7.83
CA CYS A 177 20.64 -1.64 8.48
C CYS A 177 20.99 -0.79 9.70
N GLY A 178 22.09 -1.10 10.39
CA GLY A 178 22.56 -0.32 11.52
C GLY A 178 22.96 1.13 11.19
N GLU A 179 23.29 1.42 9.94
CA GLU A 179 23.64 2.77 9.48
C GLU A 179 22.39 3.65 9.26
N PHE A 180 21.21 3.04 9.20
CA PHE A 180 19.94 3.69 8.98
C PHE A 180 19.07 3.82 10.24
N ILE A 181 19.55 3.39 11.40
CA ILE A 181 18.87 3.60 12.69
C ILE A 181 19.17 5.03 13.18
N GLN A 182 18.13 5.71 13.69
CA GLN A 182 18.20 7.01 14.36
C GLN A 182 17.74 6.91 15.82
#